data_6cf4197d1593f0258da4079f7c36ffe6
#
_entry.id   6cf4197d1593f0258da4079f7c36ffe6
#
_cell.length_a   1.000
_cell.length_b   1.000
_cell.length_c   1.000
_cell.angle_alpha   90.00
_cell.angle_beta   90.00
_cell.angle_gamma   90.00
#
_symmetry.space_group_name_H-M   'P 1'
#
loop_
_entity.id
_entity.type
_entity.pdbx_description
1 polymer ?
#
loop_
_entity_poly.entity_id
_entity_poly.type
_entity_poly.pdbx_seq_one_letter_code
_entity_poly.pdbx_strand_id
1 'polypeptide(L)'
;MKKFLILVAAAALLVSCGSASKLTRGEVYAPLYNEAPVTLLVMPPINNTANVEAKDLLYTSISRPLVEAGYYVLSPILTMDILKAESAYDAELFFEAPVGQFGAVFGADAVIFSVIDKWAKQGVGISAKIRYVMRSTRTNEVLFDRSCDLFLDTSVRTGGNSGLLGLVLDVALTAVNTALTDHIEAARKANNFIFSDIPFGKFSPLYQQDQDWKAEPANVKATVKE
;
A
#
# COMPACT_ATOMS: atom_id res chain seq x y z
N MET A 1 35.46 -12.49 46.96
CA MET A 1 35.66 -12.42 45.47
C MET A 1 34.50 -13.08 44.70
N LYS A 2 34.06 -14.28 45.02
CA LYS A 2 32.93 -14.96 44.32
C LYS A 2 31.61 -14.15 44.27
N LYS A 3 31.24 -13.44 45.37
CA LYS A 3 30.02 -12.64 45.46
C LYS A 3 30.10 -11.37 44.62
N PHE A 4 31.26 -10.81 44.40
CA PHE A 4 31.47 -9.63 43.57
C PHE A 4 31.39 -9.95 42.08
N LEU A 5 31.83 -11.15 41.70
CA LEU A 5 31.71 -11.64 40.31
C LEU A 5 30.27 -11.89 39.88
N ILE A 6 29.42 -12.37 40.79
CA ILE A 6 27.99 -12.62 40.57
C ILE A 6 27.24 -11.27 40.38
N LEU A 7 27.62 -10.24 41.15
CA LEU A 7 26.99 -8.92 41.03
C LEU A 7 27.31 -8.22 39.68
N VAL A 8 28.54 -8.39 39.17
CA VAL A 8 28.97 -7.85 37.87
C VAL A 8 28.29 -8.62 36.73
N ALA A 9 28.12 -9.95 36.84
CA ALA A 9 27.39 -10.75 35.85
C ALA A 9 25.89 -10.41 35.80
N ALA A 10 25.26 -10.11 36.95
CA ALA A 10 23.85 -9.69 37.00
C ALA A 10 23.65 -8.27 36.42
N ALA A 11 24.60 -7.37 36.57
CA ALA A 11 24.55 -6.03 35.99
C ALA A 11 24.71 -6.05 34.45
N ALA A 12 25.45 -7.02 33.89
CA ALA A 12 25.62 -7.17 32.45
C ALA A 12 24.33 -7.67 31.73
N LEU A 13 23.38 -8.28 32.44
CA LEU A 13 22.13 -8.76 31.89
C LEU A 13 21.04 -7.67 31.81
N LEU A 14 21.24 -6.51 32.41
CA LEU A 14 20.27 -5.40 32.39
C LEU A 14 20.49 -4.40 31.26
N VAL A 15 21.53 -4.54 30.46
CA VAL A 15 21.83 -3.60 29.34
C VAL A 15 21.21 -4.05 28.01
N SER A 16 20.46 -5.16 27.98
CA SER A 16 19.84 -5.68 26.76
C SER A 16 18.39 -5.18 26.53
N CYS A 17 18.04 -3.99 27.01
CA CYS A 17 16.88 -3.26 26.49
C CYS A 17 17.38 -2.24 25.45
N GLY A 18 18.04 -2.74 24.41
CA GLY A 18 18.30 -1.96 23.20
C GLY A 18 16.95 -1.67 22.56
N SER A 19 16.57 -0.39 22.49
CA SER A 19 15.58 0.07 21.53
C SER A 19 15.96 -0.53 20.19
N ALA A 20 15.17 -1.46 19.66
CA ALA A 20 15.39 -1.98 18.32
C ALA A 20 15.38 -0.76 17.40
N SER A 21 16.56 -0.34 16.92
CA SER A 21 16.64 0.77 15.98
C SER A 21 15.88 0.32 14.74
N LYS A 22 14.81 1.02 14.41
CA LYS A 22 14.10 0.75 13.15
C LYS A 22 15.11 0.84 12.01
N LEU A 23 15.11 -0.16 11.13
CA LEU A 23 15.93 -0.16 9.92
C LEU A 23 15.64 1.08 9.08
N THR A 24 16.62 1.52 8.32
CA THR A 24 16.44 2.63 7.38
C THR A 24 15.78 2.14 6.09
N ARG A 25 15.23 3.06 5.30
CA ARG A 25 14.70 2.74 3.96
C ARG A 25 15.78 2.15 3.06
N GLY A 26 17.01 2.67 3.12
CA GLY A 26 18.15 2.15 2.39
C GLY A 26 18.48 0.69 2.70
N GLU A 27 18.29 0.27 3.97
CA GLU A 27 18.48 -1.12 4.38
C GLU A 27 17.32 -2.03 3.94
N VAL A 28 16.08 -1.58 4.14
CA VAL A 28 14.86 -2.38 3.85
C VAL A 28 14.59 -2.49 2.35
N TYR A 29 14.76 -1.40 1.60
CA TYR A 29 14.43 -1.28 0.20
C TYR A 29 15.67 -1.20 -0.71
N ALA A 30 16.81 -1.79 -0.28
CA ALA A 30 18.04 -1.78 -1.07
C ALA A 30 17.86 -2.25 -2.52
N PRO A 31 17.08 -3.32 -2.82
CA PRO A 31 16.81 -3.71 -4.20
C PRO A 31 16.10 -2.60 -5.00
N LEU A 32 15.15 -1.88 -4.40
CA LEU A 32 14.43 -0.80 -5.07
C LEU A 32 15.33 0.40 -5.39
N TYR A 33 16.23 0.78 -4.46
CA TYR A 33 17.20 1.84 -4.71
C TYR A 33 18.25 1.46 -5.79
N ASN A 34 18.67 0.20 -5.81
CA ASN A 34 19.65 -0.32 -6.77
C ASN A 34 19.04 -0.45 -8.18
N GLU A 35 17.83 -0.96 -8.27
CA GLU A 35 17.11 -1.14 -9.54
C GLU A 35 16.64 0.20 -10.10
N ALA A 36 16.24 1.12 -9.22
CA ALA A 36 15.74 2.46 -9.53
C ALA A 36 14.68 2.50 -10.65
N PRO A 37 13.59 1.72 -10.55
CA PRO A 37 12.57 1.65 -11.59
C PRO A 37 11.93 3.03 -11.80
N VAL A 38 11.66 3.37 -13.06
CA VAL A 38 11.03 4.63 -13.45
C VAL A 38 9.57 4.42 -13.78
N THR A 39 9.30 3.42 -14.63
CA THR A 39 7.98 3.14 -15.19
C THR A 39 7.36 1.95 -14.48
N LEU A 40 6.18 2.16 -13.90
CA LEU A 40 5.44 1.15 -13.16
C LEU A 40 4.18 0.71 -13.91
N LEU A 41 4.01 -0.59 -14.06
CA LEU A 41 2.75 -1.23 -14.46
C LEU A 41 2.01 -1.67 -13.21
N VAL A 42 0.75 -1.32 -13.07
CA VAL A 42 -0.12 -1.82 -12.00
C VAL A 42 -1.01 -2.91 -12.56
N MET A 43 -0.94 -4.11 -11.98
CA MET A 43 -1.85 -5.22 -12.32
C MET A 43 -3.19 -5.05 -11.62
N PRO A 44 -4.28 -5.58 -12.20
CA PRO A 44 -5.56 -5.66 -11.52
C PRO A 44 -5.42 -6.37 -10.18
N PRO A 45 -6.05 -5.91 -9.10
CA PRO A 45 -5.93 -6.56 -7.79
C PRO A 45 -6.46 -7.99 -7.78
N ILE A 46 -5.75 -8.86 -7.10
CA ILE A 46 -6.21 -10.20 -6.72
C ILE A 46 -7.18 -10.02 -5.55
N ASN A 47 -8.43 -10.43 -5.71
CA ASN A 47 -9.46 -10.19 -4.70
C ASN A 47 -9.97 -11.50 -4.09
N ASN A 48 -9.48 -11.83 -2.91
CA ASN A 48 -9.87 -13.01 -2.14
C ASN A 48 -11.12 -12.78 -1.28
N THR A 49 -11.88 -11.70 -1.53
CA THR A 49 -13.05 -11.32 -0.74
C THR A 49 -14.34 -11.41 -1.55
N ALA A 50 -15.47 -11.42 -0.86
CA ALA A 50 -16.79 -11.35 -1.51
C ALA A 50 -17.18 -9.93 -1.99
N ASN A 51 -16.39 -8.90 -1.64
CA ASN A 51 -16.67 -7.53 -2.07
C ASN A 51 -16.07 -7.26 -3.45
N VAL A 52 -16.90 -7.28 -4.47
CA VAL A 52 -16.48 -7.11 -5.88
C VAL A 52 -15.93 -5.71 -6.14
N GLU A 53 -16.52 -4.68 -5.53
CA GLU A 53 -16.14 -3.27 -5.75
C GLU A 53 -14.73 -2.95 -5.25
N ALA A 54 -14.25 -3.67 -4.22
CA ALA A 54 -12.93 -3.45 -3.64
C ALA A 54 -11.81 -3.50 -4.69
N LYS A 55 -11.91 -4.44 -5.65
CA LYS A 55 -10.94 -4.61 -6.74
C LYS A 55 -10.81 -3.33 -7.57
N ASP A 56 -11.90 -2.82 -8.09
CA ASP A 56 -11.90 -1.67 -8.99
C ASP A 56 -11.53 -0.37 -8.27
N LEU A 57 -12.04 -0.18 -7.06
CA LEU A 57 -11.76 1.02 -6.27
C LEU A 57 -10.29 1.10 -5.85
N LEU A 58 -9.71 -0.03 -5.45
CA LEU A 58 -8.29 -0.09 -5.10
C LEU A 58 -7.41 0.15 -6.34
N TYR A 59 -7.75 -0.48 -7.48
CA TYR A 59 -7.02 -0.35 -8.74
C TYR A 59 -7.01 1.07 -9.28
N THR A 60 -8.17 1.75 -9.28
CA THR A 60 -8.28 3.11 -9.83
C THR A 60 -7.64 4.18 -8.95
N SER A 61 -7.51 3.94 -7.64
CA SER A 61 -6.94 4.91 -6.69
C SER A 61 -5.43 4.77 -6.44
N ILE A 62 -4.78 3.70 -6.95
CA ILE A 62 -3.36 3.39 -6.65
C ILE A 62 -2.37 4.36 -7.33
N SER A 63 -2.70 4.89 -8.49
CA SER A 63 -1.75 5.70 -9.27
C SER A 63 -1.33 6.97 -8.55
N ARG A 64 -2.24 7.58 -7.79
CA ARG A 64 -2.00 8.87 -7.15
C ARG A 64 -0.80 8.83 -6.18
N PRO A 65 -0.76 7.99 -5.13
CA PRO A 65 0.38 7.99 -4.21
C PRO A 65 1.70 7.60 -4.88
N LEU A 66 1.68 6.77 -5.92
CA LEU A 66 2.87 6.40 -6.67
C LEU A 66 3.42 7.57 -7.51
N VAL A 67 2.54 8.33 -8.16
CA VAL A 67 2.93 9.53 -8.91
C VAL A 67 3.43 10.62 -7.95
N GLU A 68 2.77 10.82 -6.81
CA GLU A 68 3.20 11.74 -5.76
C GLU A 68 4.58 11.34 -5.18
N ALA A 69 4.88 10.04 -5.12
CA ALA A 69 6.20 9.54 -4.77
C ALA A 69 7.26 9.71 -5.87
N GLY A 70 6.87 10.14 -7.07
CA GLY A 70 7.80 10.45 -8.18
C GLY A 70 8.04 9.30 -9.16
N TYR A 71 7.10 8.37 -9.32
CA TYR A 71 7.13 7.33 -10.35
C TYR A 71 6.31 7.73 -11.57
N TYR A 72 6.68 7.19 -12.73
CA TYR A 72 5.82 7.21 -13.91
C TYR A 72 4.92 5.97 -13.91
N VAL A 73 3.64 6.18 -13.65
CA VAL A 73 2.65 5.08 -13.58
C VAL A 73 1.90 5.00 -14.89
N LEU A 74 1.98 3.85 -15.55
CA LEU A 74 1.18 3.58 -16.75
C LEU A 74 -0.31 3.66 -16.39
N SER A 75 -1.10 4.29 -17.26
CA SER A 75 -2.52 4.50 -16.99
C SER A 75 -3.24 3.17 -16.74
N PRO A 76 -3.82 2.91 -15.56
CA PRO A 76 -4.50 1.64 -15.27
C PRO A 76 -5.65 1.35 -16.25
N ILE A 77 -6.35 2.37 -16.73
CA ILE A 77 -7.46 2.19 -17.69
C ILE A 77 -6.93 1.68 -19.03
N LEU A 78 -5.88 2.32 -19.57
CA LEU A 78 -5.31 1.94 -20.88
C LEU A 78 -4.61 0.58 -20.79
N THR A 79 -3.87 0.32 -19.71
CA THR A 79 -3.21 -0.97 -19.53
C THR A 79 -4.21 -2.11 -19.34
N MET A 80 -5.35 -1.86 -18.67
CA MET A 80 -6.42 -2.84 -18.54
C MET A 80 -6.98 -3.30 -19.88
N ASP A 81 -7.18 -2.36 -20.83
CA ASP A 81 -7.70 -2.70 -22.14
C ASP A 81 -6.72 -3.59 -22.91
N ILE A 82 -5.41 -3.31 -22.83
CA ILE A 82 -4.36 -4.14 -23.43
C ILE A 82 -4.30 -5.51 -22.74
N LEU A 83 -4.31 -5.53 -21.40
CA LEU A 83 -4.29 -6.78 -20.62
C LEU A 83 -5.48 -7.67 -20.95
N LYS A 84 -6.67 -7.11 -21.16
CA LYS A 84 -7.85 -7.84 -21.58
C LYS A 84 -7.71 -8.39 -23.00
N ALA A 85 -7.19 -7.60 -23.94
CA ALA A 85 -6.96 -8.02 -25.30
C ALA A 85 -5.99 -9.21 -25.40
N GLU A 86 -4.96 -9.20 -24.54
CA GLU A 86 -3.94 -10.26 -24.45
C GLU A 86 -4.31 -11.39 -23.49
N SER A 87 -5.53 -11.41 -22.93
CA SER A 87 -5.96 -12.37 -21.89
C SER A 87 -5.04 -12.42 -20.66
N ALA A 88 -4.35 -11.32 -20.36
CA ALA A 88 -3.37 -11.16 -19.27
C ALA A 88 -3.90 -10.34 -18.07
N TYR A 89 -5.21 -10.11 -17.99
CA TYR A 89 -5.85 -9.33 -16.93
C TYR A 89 -6.02 -10.12 -15.62
N ASP A 90 -5.83 -11.43 -15.65
CA ASP A 90 -5.90 -12.30 -14.48
C ASP A 90 -4.55 -12.30 -13.76
N ALA A 91 -4.40 -11.40 -12.80
CA ALA A 91 -3.15 -11.16 -12.09
C ALA A 91 -2.66 -12.38 -11.28
N GLU A 92 -3.58 -13.27 -10.87
CA GLU A 92 -3.28 -14.51 -10.15
C GLU A 92 -2.31 -15.41 -10.93
N LEU A 93 -2.44 -15.45 -12.26
CA LEU A 93 -1.59 -16.26 -13.12
C LEU A 93 -0.13 -15.77 -13.16
N PHE A 94 0.09 -14.49 -12.86
CA PHE A 94 1.40 -13.85 -12.98
C PHE A 94 2.04 -13.54 -11.62
N PHE A 95 1.30 -13.69 -10.53
CA PHE A 95 1.77 -13.31 -9.21
C PHE A 95 3.06 -14.05 -8.80
N GLU A 96 3.15 -15.33 -9.08
CA GLU A 96 4.35 -16.15 -8.83
C GLU A 96 5.19 -16.41 -10.10
N ALA A 97 4.67 -16.05 -11.28
CA ALA A 97 5.36 -16.27 -12.55
C ALA A 97 6.39 -15.18 -12.85
N PRO A 98 7.36 -15.40 -13.75
CA PRO A 98 8.24 -14.36 -14.24
C PRO A 98 7.47 -13.21 -14.90
N VAL A 99 7.86 -11.95 -14.61
CA VAL A 99 7.15 -10.74 -15.07
C VAL A 99 7.85 -10.02 -16.24
N GLY A 100 8.90 -10.60 -16.82
CA GLY A 100 9.69 -9.98 -17.89
C GLY A 100 8.90 -9.60 -19.15
N GLN A 101 7.82 -10.35 -19.48
CA GLN A 101 6.94 -10.04 -20.60
C GLN A 101 6.28 -8.67 -20.47
N PHE A 102 5.98 -8.20 -19.26
CA PHE A 102 5.39 -6.88 -19.06
C PHE A 102 6.39 -5.76 -19.35
N GLY A 103 7.68 -5.97 -19.12
CA GLY A 103 8.73 -5.06 -19.58
C GLY A 103 8.79 -4.97 -21.10
N ALA A 104 8.72 -6.11 -21.79
CA ALA A 104 8.77 -6.17 -23.26
C ALA A 104 7.53 -5.52 -23.93
N VAL A 105 6.32 -5.73 -23.38
CA VAL A 105 5.07 -5.25 -23.98
C VAL A 105 4.77 -3.79 -23.60
N PHE A 106 4.95 -3.44 -22.33
CA PHE A 106 4.54 -2.12 -21.81
C PHE A 106 5.70 -1.15 -21.60
N GLY A 107 6.95 -1.60 -21.73
CA GLY A 107 8.11 -0.79 -21.34
C GLY A 107 8.18 -0.51 -19.84
N ALA A 108 7.54 -1.34 -19.02
CA ALA A 108 7.54 -1.18 -17.57
C ALA A 108 8.85 -1.69 -16.97
N ASP A 109 9.45 -0.93 -16.05
CA ASP A 109 10.64 -1.36 -15.30
C ASP A 109 10.24 -2.29 -14.15
N ALA A 110 9.06 -2.06 -13.57
CA ALA A 110 8.53 -2.91 -12.51
C ALA A 110 7.01 -3.08 -12.60
N VAL A 111 6.52 -4.19 -12.06
CA VAL A 111 5.10 -4.54 -11.98
C VAL A 111 4.67 -4.55 -10.53
N ILE A 112 3.52 -3.93 -10.25
CA ILE A 112 2.90 -3.91 -8.92
C ILE A 112 1.69 -4.85 -8.93
N PHE A 113 1.72 -5.79 -8.00
CA PHE A 113 0.60 -6.65 -7.66
C PHE A 113 -0.01 -6.21 -6.33
N SER A 114 -1.32 -6.31 -6.22
CA SER A 114 -2.03 -6.13 -4.95
C SER A 114 -2.93 -7.33 -4.67
N VAL A 115 -2.96 -7.76 -3.41
CA VAL A 115 -3.78 -8.87 -2.93
C VAL A 115 -4.68 -8.35 -1.82
N ILE A 116 -5.99 -8.51 -1.98
CA ILE A 116 -7.02 -8.11 -1.01
C ILE A 116 -7.51 -9.37 -0.30
N ASP A 117 -7.06 -9.58 0.95
CA ASP A 117 -7.46 -10.73 1.76
C ASP A 117 -8.68 -10.41 2.65
N LYS A 118 -8.95 -9.13 2.89
CA LYS A 118 -10.10 -8.67 3.67
C LYS A 118 -10.54 -7.31 3.17
N TRP A 119 -11.86 -7.18 3.02
CA TRP A 119 -12.52 -5.91 2.73
C TRP A 119 -13.95 -5.99 3.25
N ALA A 120 -14.20 -5.44 4.43
CA ALA A 120 -15.47 -5.57 5.09
C ALA A 120 -15.87 -4.30 5.83
N LYS A 121 -17.13 -3.88 5.68
CA LYS A 121 -17.68 -2.78 6.47
C LYS A 121 -17.71 -3.15 7.94
N GLN A 122 -17.23 -2.26 8.78
CA GLN A 122 -17.17 -2.43 10.23
C GLN A 122 -17.49 -1.11 10.92
N GLY A 123 -18.71 -0.98 11.42
CA GLY A 123 -19.17 0.27 12.05
C GLY A 123 -19.08 1.44 11.09
N VAL A 124 -18.29 2.45 11.46
CA VAL A 124 -18.09 3.70 10.71
C VAL A 124 -16.95 3.64 9.69
N GLY A 125 -16.44 2.46 9.38
CA GLY A 125 -15.30 2.32 8.47
C GLY A 125 -15.23 0.97 7.78
N ILE A 126 -14.12 0.76 7.10
CA ILE A 126 -13.80 -0.47 6.37
C ILE A 126 -12.59 -1.15 7.03
N SER A 127 -12.75 -2.42 7.40
CA SER A 127 -11.61 -3.26 7.78
C SER A 127 -11.04 -3.92 6.53
N ALA A 128 -9.76 -3.67 6.23
CA ALA A 128 -9.09 -4.16 5.04
C ALA A 128 -7.75 -4.80 5.37
N LYS A 129 -7.46 -5.95 4.74
CA LYS A 129 -6.12 -6.54 4.74
C LYS A 129 -5.64 -6.62 3.30
N ILE A 130 -4.54 -5.92 3.02
CA ILE A 130 -4.03 -5.73 1.67
C ILE A 130 -2.52 -5.93 1.69
N ARG A 131 -1.99 -6.64 0.70
CA ARG A 131 -0.56 -6.76 0.44
C ARG A 131 -0.23 -6.19 -0.93
N TYR A 132 0.84 -5.40 -1.02
CA TYR A 132 1.42 -4.95 -2.27
C TYR A 132 2.81 -5.54 -2.45
N VAL A 133 3.05 -6.04 -3.66
CA VAL A 133 4.35 -6.58 -4.08
C VAL A 133 4.75 -5.91 -5.39
N MET A 134 5.93 -5.29 -5.41
CA MET A 134 6.53 -4.76 -6.63
C MET A 134 7.67 -5.67 -7.05
N ARG A 135 7.70 -6.07 -8.32
CA ARG A 135 8.73 -6.92 -8.88
C ARG A 135 9.38 -6.29 -10.11
N SER A 136 10.69 -6.41 -10.22
CA SER A 136 11.45 -5.99 -11.39
C SER A 136 11.07 -6.81 -12.63
N THR A 137 10.81 -6.14 -13.74
CA THR A 137 10.60 -6.84 -15.03
C THR A 137 11.91 -7.37 -15.60
N ARG A 138 13.05 -6.84 -15.17
CA ARG A 138 14.37 -7.21 -15.65
C ARG A 138 14.96 -8.40 -14.89
N THR A 139 14.89 -8.37 -13.54
CA THR A 139 15.52 -9.38 -12.68
C THR A 139 14.54 -10.35 -12.03
N ASN A 140 13.25 -10.00 -12.05
CA ASN A 140 12.17 -10.68 -11.33
C ASN A 140 12.29 -10.59 -9.79
N GLU A 141 13.22 -9.79 -9.28
CA GLU A 141 13.43 -9.57 -7.85
C GLU A 141 12.28 -8.78 -7.24
N VAL A 142 11.97 -9.07 -5.98
CA VAL A 142 11.00 -8.27 -5.21
C VAL A 142 11.67 -6.99 -4.76
N LEU A 143 11.15 -5.86 -5.21
CA LEU A 143 11.66 -4.53 -4.92
C LEU A 143 10.96 -3.88 -3.71
N PHE A 144 9.68 -4.20 -3.53
CA PHE A 144 8.85 -3.70 -2.43
C PHE A 144 7.83 -4.77 -2.05
N ASP A 145 7.66 -5.03 -0.76
CA ASP A 145 6.64 -5.94 -0.23
C ASP A 145 6.12 -5.40 1.10
N ARG A 146 4.85 -5.04 1.12
CA ARG A 146 4.20 -4.51 2.33
C ARG A 146 2.79 -5.06 2.49
N SER A 147 2.50 -5.59 3.68
CA SER A 147 1.19 -6.12 4.06
C SER A 147 0.60 -5.28 5.20
N CYS A 148 -0.62 -4.82 5.04
CA CYS A 148 -1.30 -3.98 6.01
C CYS A 148 -2.66 -4.56 6.41
N ASP A 149 -2.93 -4.66 7.72
CA ASP A 149 -4.23 -4.94 8.31
C ASP A 149 -4.79 -3.62 8.88
N LEU A 150 -5.68 -2.98 8.14
CA LEU A 150 -6.10 -1.61 8.38
C LEU A 150 -7.56 -1.55 8.81
N PHE A 151 -7.84 -0.69 9.77
CA PHE A 151 -9.17 -0.12 9.94
C PHE A 151 -9.16 1.30 9.35
N LEU A 152 -9.93 1.48 8.27
CA LEU A 152 -10.02 2.70 7.51
C LEU A 152 -11.28 3.44 7.97
N ASP A 153 -11.10 4.46 8.80
CA ASP A 153 -12.21 5.28 9.31
C ASP A 153 -12.70 6.18 8.17
N THR A 154 -13.94 5.94 7.74
CA THR A 154 -14.60 6.71 6.68
C THR A 154 -15.64 7.68 7.22
N SER A 155 -15.68 7.88 8.54
CA SER A 155 -16.61 8.83 9.15
C SER A 155 -16.30 10.24 8.64
N VAL A 156 -17.30 10.85 7.99
CA VAL A 156 -17.23 12.26 7.60
C VAL A 156 -17.36 13.08 8.88
N ARG A 157 -16.33 13.78 9.28
CA ARG A 157 -16.42 14.83 10.29
C ARG A 157 -17.17 16.00 9.68
N THR A 158 -18.49 16.00 9.80
CA THR A 158 -19.31 17.17 9.47
C THR A 158 -19.00 18.27 10.50
N GLY A 159 -17.91 18.96 10.29
CA GLY A 159 -17.63 20.22 10.96
C GLY A 159 -18.45 21.30 10.26
N GLY A 160 -19.68 21.53 10.68
CA GLY A 160 -20.50 22.58 10.08
C GLY A 160 -21.93 22.51 10.59
N ASN A 161 -22.30 23.49 11.33
CA ASN A 161 -23.58 23.98 11.82
C ASN A 161 -24.76 23.73 10.84
N SER A 162 -25.15 22.48 10.64
CA SER A 162 -26.37 22.13 9.88
C SER A 162 -27.48 21.90 10.90
N GLY A 163 -28.32 22.94 11.05
CA GLY A 163 -29.48 22.88 11.90
C GLY A 163 -30.39 21.69 11.57
N LEU A 164 -31.16 21.28 12.57
CA LEU A 164 -32.05 20.11 12.64
C LEU A 164 -33.06 19.94 11.46
N LEU A 165 -33.16 20.88 10.56
CA LEU A 165 -34.08 20.90 9.42
C LEU A 165 -33.54 20.29 8.11
N GLY A 166 -32.20 20.08 8.00
CA GLY A 166 -31.56 19.42 6.86
C GLY A 166 -31.64 17.90 6.90
N LEU A 167 -32.06 17.32 8.02
CA LEU A 167 -31.89 15.89 8.31
C LEU A 167 -32.99 14.98 7.75
N VAL A 168 -34.12 15.49 7.27
CA VAL A 168 -35.31 14.67 7.01
C VAL A 168 -35.56 14.37 5.53
N LEU A 169 -34.97 15.08 4.59
CA LEU A 169 -35.22 14.86 3.15
C LEU A 169 -34.14 14.04 2.42
N ASP A 170 -33.03 13.72 3.08
CA ASP A 170 -31.85 13.14 2.41
C ASP A 170 -31.60 11.66 2.75
N VAL A 171 -32.37 11.05 3.65
CA VAL A 171 -32.02 9.74 4.26
C VAL A 171 -32.11 8.57 3.28
N ALA A 172 -32.97 8.59 2.28
CA ALA A 172 -33.16 7.46 1.36
C ALA A 172 -32.17 7.47 0.17
N LEU A 173 -31.79 8.66 -0.32
CA LEU A 173 -30.78 8.82 -1.37
C LEU A 173 -29.34 8.81 -0.80
N THR A 174 -29.19 9.23 0.45
CA THR A 174 -27.91 9.31 1.16
C THR A 174 -27.32 7.94 1.48
N ALA A 175 -28.16 6.94 1.78
CA ALA A 175 -27.67 5.63 2.23
C ALA A 175 -26.88 4.85 1.15
N VAL A 176 -27.30 4.92 -0.10
CA VAL A 176 -26.61 4.21 -1.20
C VAL A 176 -25.34 4.96 -1.61
N ASN A 177 -25.41 6.28 -1.72
CA ASN A 177 -24.26 7.12 -2.03
C ASN A 177 -23.22 7.10 -0.91
N THR A 178 -23.63 7.04 0.35
CA THR A 178 -22.74 6.96 1.50
C THR A 178 -21.93 5.67 1.51
N ALA A 179 -22.57 4.53 1.21
CA ALA A 179 -21.87 3.24 1.19
C ALA A 179 -20.77 3.20 0.12
N LEU A 180 -21.04 3.66 -1.10
CA LEU A 180 -20.04 3.70 -2.17
C LEU A 180 -18.94 4.73 -1.87
N THR A 181 -19.29 5.88 -1.34
CA THR A 181 -18.33 6.91 -0.92
C THR A 181 -17.37 6.38 0.15
N ASP A 182 -17.91 5.63 1.13
CA ASP A 182 -17.10 4.98 2.17
C ASP A 182 -16.03 4.05 1.57
N HIS A 183 -16.39 3.22 0.58
CA HIS A 183 -15.47 2.31 -0.08
C HIS A 183 -14.42 3.03 -0.92
N ILE A 184 -14.79 4.10 -1.64
CA ILE A 184 -13.85 4.94 -2.42
C ILE A 184 -12.83 5.59 -1.49
N GLU A 185 -13.31 6.18 -0.39
CA GLU A 185 -12.44 6.84 0.58
C GLU A 185 -11.52 5.83 1.27
N ALA A 186 -12.04 4.66 1.62
CA ALA A 186 -11.22 3.58 2.18
C ALA A 186 -10.12 3.14 1.21
N ALA A 187 -10.40 2.98 -0.08
CA ALA A 187 -9.41 2.60 -1.07
C ALA A 187 -8.29 3.65 -1.20
N ARG A 188 -8.65 4.94 -1.22
CA ARG A 188 -7.68 6.05 -1.24
C ARG A 188 -6.80 6.07 0.00
N LYS A 189 -7.40 5.97 1.19
CA LYS A 189 -6.67 5.93 2.47
C LYS A 189 -5.74 4.74 2.54
N ALA A 190 -6.19 3.54 2.12
CA ALA A 190 -5.37 2.34 2.09
C ALA A 190 -4.15 2.51 1.18
N ASN A 191 -4.34 2.97 -0.06
CA ASN A 191 -3.25 3.19 -1.00
C ASN A 191 -2.27 4.26 -0.50
N ASN A 192 -2.75 5.40 -0.01
CA ASN A 192 -1.90 6.45 0.55
C ASN A 192 -1.08 5.94 1.74
N PHE A 193 -1.70 5.19 2.66
CA PHE A 193 -1.01 4.64 3.82
C PHE A 193 0.06 3.62 3.43
N ILE A 194 -0.28 2.68 2.54
CA ILE A 194 0.65 1.61 2.15
C ILE A 194 1.86 2.19 1.42
N PHE A 195 1.66 3.13 0.50
CA PHE A 195 2.74 3.75 -0.27
C PHE A 195 3.41 4.95 0.42
N SER A 196 2.98 5.34 1.62
CA SER A 196 3.65 6.41 2.38
C SER A 196 5.12 6.10 2.70
N ASP A 197 5.48 4.82 2.72
CA ASP A 197 6.84 4.35 3.01
C ASP A 197 7.64 3.91 1.78
N ILE A 198 7.07 4.03 0.57
CA ILE A 198 7.83 3.69 -0.64
C ILE A 198 8.96 4.72 -0.85
N PRO A 199 10.20 4.27 -1.18
CA PRO A 199 11.27 5.17 -1.59
C PRO A 199 10.86 6.10 -2.72
N PHE A 200 11.40 7.31 -2.75
CA PHE A 200 11.07 8.27 -3.79
C PHE A 200 11.62 7.88 -5.16
N GLY A 201 10.74 7.93 -6.16
CA GLY A 201 11.05 7.65 -7.55
C GLY A 201 11.78 8.82 -8.24
N LYS A 202 12.25 8.58 -9.47
CA LYS A 202 13.15 9.45 -10.24
C LYS A 202 12.63 10.88 -10.46
N PHE A 203 11.32 11.08 -10.47
CA PHE A 203 10.71 12.39 -10.70
C PHE A 203 10.43 13.17 -9.41
N SER A 204 10.77 12.61 -8.24
CA SER A 204 10.69 13.31 -6.97
C SER A 204 11.93 14.18 -6.73
N PRO A 205 11.78 15.39 -6.16
CA PRO A 205 12.93 16.17 -5.66
C PRO A 205 13.75 15.46 -4.59
N LEU A 206 13.16 14.48 -3.91
CA LEU A 206 13.79 13.69 -2.85
C LEU A 206 14.37 12.36 -3.35
N TYR A 207 14.45 12.17 -4.67
CA TYR A 207 15.01 10.96 -5.26
C TYR A 207 16.38 10.63 -4.67
N GLN A 208 16.54 9.42 -4.15
CA GLN A 208 17.76 8.91 -3.51
C GLN A 208 18.24 9.68 -2.26
N GLN A 209 17.40 10.56 -1.68
CA GLN A 209 17.76 11.36 -0.51
C GLN A 209 17.09 10.87 0.78
N ASP A 210 16.25 9.85 0.71
CA ASP A 210 15.45 9.31 1.82
C ASP A 210 15.98 7.97 2.38
N GLN A 211 17.18 7.55 1.95
CA GLN A 211 17.76 6.26 2.36
C GLN A 211 17.98 6.15 3.87
N ASP A 212 18.34 7.27 4.53
CA ASP A 212 18.55 7.33 5.98
C ASP A 212 17.24 7.47 6.79
N TRP A 213 16.10 7.64 6.11
CA TRP A 213 14.81 7.71 6.80
C TRP A 213 14.45 6.35 7.39
N LYS A 214 13.76 6.36 8.53
CA LYS A 214 13.32 5.12 9.15
C LYS A 214 12.20 4.49 8.34
N ALA A 215 12.41 3.22 7.99
CA ALA A 215 11.38 2.44 7.30
C ALA A 215 10.26 2.06 8.27
N GLU A 216 9.03 2.02 7.77
CA GLU A 216 7.93 1.43 8.50
C GLU A 216 7.98 -0.12 8.39
N PRO A 217 7.40 -0.84 9.36
CA PRO A 217 7.36 -2.31 9.29
C PRO A 217 6.69 -2.81 8.00
N ALA A 218 7.21 -3.90 7.44
CA ALA A 218 6.62 -4.56 6.27
C ALA A 218 5.21 -5.11 6.55
N ASN A 219 4.93 -5.46 7.81
CA ASN A 219 3.61 -5.90 8.27
C ASN A 219 3.08 -4.90 9.30
N VAL A 220 2.04 -4.19 8.94
CA VAL A 220 1.47 -3.12 9.78
C VAL A 220 0.02 -3.40 10.12
N LYS A 221 -0.33 -3.18 11.39
CA LYS A 221 -1.71 -3.09 11.83
C LYS A 221 -1.98 -1.67 12.32
N ALA A 222 -2.90 -0.96 11.67
CA ALA A 222 -3.15 0.44 11.98
C ALA A 222 -4.62 0.84 11.80
N THR A 223 -5.00 1.94 12.48
CA THR A 223 -6.24 2.67 12.18
C THR A 223 -5.87 3.93 11.42
N VAL A 224 -6.39 4.07 10.22
CA VAL A 224 -6.18 5.23 9.33
C VAL A 224 -7.42 6.12 9.40
N LYS A 225 -7.27 7.34 9.89
CA LYS A 225 -8.37 8.30 10.07
C LYS A 225 -8.39 9.38 9.00
N GLU A 226 -7.23 9.87 8.57
CA GLU A 226 -7.03 10.87 7.51
C GLU A 226 -5.64 10.73 6.93
#